data_c6adfb95f47bac309cf1f8a300216c6a
#
_entry.id   c6adfb95f47bac309cf1f8a300216c6a
#
_cell.length_a   1.000
_cell.length_b   1.000
_cell.length_c   1.000
_cell.angle_alpha   90.00
_cell.angle_beta   90.00
_cell.angle_gamma   90.00
#
_symmetry.space_group_name_H-M   'P 1'
#
loop_
_entity.id
_entity.type
_entity.pdbx_description
1 polymer ?
#
loop_
_entity_poly.entity_id
_entity_poly.type
_entity_poly.pdbx_seq_one_letter_code
_entity_poly.pdbx_strand_id
1 'polypeptide(L)'
;MVAKKDYYKEKHSAELDFANLEVIGLLRSFKSKGYVTETFNWCHYYWYLTDEGIKYLRTYLALPEDCVPATLKKPEQESRPTGYTESREKKTGPGGDFKPRFERGGDRGGDRPQRDGYRPREQRN
;
A
#
# COMPACT_ATOMS: atom_id res chain seq x y z
N MET A 1 2.65 11.50 7.43
CA MET A 1 3.47 11.32 8.63
C MET A 1 3.29 9.91 9.15
N VAL A 2 4.35 9.23 9.56
CA VAL A 2 4.31 7.86 10.12
C VAL A 2 5.06 7.85 11.44
N ALA A 3 4.49 7.26 12.49
CA ALA A 3 5.17 7.09 13.76
C ALA A 3 4.93 5.70 14.33
N LYS A 4 5.97 5.09 14.88
CA LYS A 4 5.85 3.83 15.61
C LYS A 4 5.10 4.08 16.92
N LYS A 5 4.25 3.13 17.34
CA LYS A 5 3.60 3.16 18.65
C LYS A 5 4.62 2.84 19.75
N ASP A 6 5.50 3.77 19.99
CA ASP A 6 6.53 3.70 21.03
C ASP A 6 6.61 5.07 21.72
N TYR A 7 6.05 5.13 22.92
CA TYR A 7 5.94 6.39 23.66
C TYR A 7 7.24 6.77 24.39
N TYR A 8 8.16 5.83 24.51
CA TYR A 8 9.43 6.04 25.22
C TYR A 8 10.59 6.41 24.29
N LYS A 9 10.33 6.39 22.97
CA LYS A 9 11.34 6.76 21.99
C LYS A 9 11.66 8.25 22.09
N GLU A 10 12.89 8.59 22.45
CA GLU A 10 13.35 9.95 22.67
C GLU A 10 13.25 10.83 21.41
N LYS A 11 13.60 10.29 20.24
CA LYS A 11 13.54 11.00 18.96
C LYS A 11 12.62 10.31 17.99
N HIS A 12 11.76 11.09 17.35
CA HIS A 12 10.84 10.57 16.34
C HIS A 12 11.60 10.02 15.11
N SER A 13 12.48 10.82 14.55
CA SER A 13 13.31 10.47 13.38
C SER A 13 14.67 11.16 13.45
N ALA A 14 15.57 10.84 12.53
CA ALA A 14 16.86 11.51 12.43
C ALA A 14 16.74 13.00 12.05
N GLU A 15 15.68 13.36 11.34
CA GLU A 15 15.43 14.71 10.83
C GLU A 15 14.70 15.60 11.85
N LEU A 16 13.89 14.98 12.72
CA LEU A 16 13.04 15.67 13.68
C LEU A 16 13.52 15.38 15.10
N ASP A 17 14.04 16.39 15.75
CA ASP A 17 14.58 16.32 17.12
C ASP A 17 13.48 16.52 18.19
N PHE A 18 12.33 15.88 17.98
CA PHE A 18 11.21 15.87 18.91
C PHE A 18 10.95 14.48 19.42
N ALA A 19 10.46 14.36 20.65
CA ALA A 19 10.06 13.08 21.22
C ALA A 19 8.92 12.46 20.40
N ASN A 20 8.96 11.16 20.21
CA ASN A 20 7.90 10.47 19.48
C ASN A 20 6.52 10.63 20.11
N LEU A 21 6.47 10.76 21.45
CA LEU A 21 5.25 11.02 22.19
C LEU A 21 4.62 12.37 21.82
N GLU A 22 5.43 13.42 21.66
CA GLU A 22 4.96 14.75 21.27
C GLU A 22 4.35 14.74 19.87
N VAL A 23 4.99 14.06 18.94
CA VAL A 23 4.48 13.90 17.58
C VAL A 23 3.14 13.16 17.57
N ILE A 24 3.02 12.07 18.32
CA ILE A 24 1.78 11.31 18.44
C ILE A 24 0.68 12.15 19.10
N GLY A 25 1.01 12.89 20.16
CA GLY A 25 0.08 13.76 20.88
C GLY A 25 -0.48 14.86 19.98
N LEU A 26 0.40 15.54 19.24
CA LEU A 26 0.02 16.59 18.29
C LEU A 26 -0.91 16.05 17.19
N LEU A 27 -0.56 14.93 16.59
CA LEU A 27 -1.32 14.36 15.48
C LEU A 27 -2.67 13.77 15.93
N ARG A 28 -2.76 13.27 17.17
CA ARG A 28 -4.05 12.92 17.79
C ARG A 28 -4.94 14.14 17.99
N SER A 29 -4.38 15.26 18.42
CA SER A 29 -5.11 16.53 18.52
C SER A 29 -5.63 16.98 17.16
N PHE A 30 -4.82 16.86 16.11
CA PHE A 30 -5.24 17.19 14.74
C PHE A 30 -6.31 16.25 14.21
N LYS A 31 -6.26 14.98 14.57
CA LYS A 31 -7.32 14.02 14.26
C LYS A 31 -8.65 14.43 14.89
N SER A 32 -8.65 14.82 16.16
CA SER A 32 -9.86 15.27 16.87
C SER A 32 -10.49 16.51 16.23
N LYS A 33 -9.68 17.35 15.60
CA LYS A 33 -10.13 18.54 14.87
C LYS A 33 -10.49 18.28 13.41
N GLY A 34 -10.30 17.04 12.92
CA GLY A 34 -10.57 16.69 11.53
C GLY A 34 -9.50 17.10 10.52
N TYR A 35 -8.34 17.59 10.99
CA TYR A 35 -7.27 18.06 10.10
C TYR A 35 -6.42 16.93 9.51
N VAL A 36 -6.44 15.76 10.14
CA VAL A 36 -5.75 14.57 9.65
C VAL A 36 -6.63 13.33 9.76
N THR A 37 -6.45 12.42 8.84
CA THR A 37 -7.00 11.06 8.90
C THR A 37 -5.93 10.12 9.43
N GLU A 38 -6.29 9.30 10.41
CA GLU A 38 -5.38 8.34 11.04
C GLU A 38 -5.72 6.91 10.63
N THR A 39 -4.71 6.16 10.26
CA THR A 39 -4.78 4.71 10.08
C THR A 39 -3.71 4.06 10.96
N PHE A 40 -4.06 2.98 11.64
CA PHE A 40 -3.11 2.22 12.46
C PHE A 40 -2.91 0.83 11.89
N ASN A 41 -1.65 0.48 11.57
CA ASN A 41 -1.31 -0.83 11.05
C ASN A 41 0.13 -1.21 11.44
N TRP A 42 0.37 -2.50 11.74
CA TRP A 42 1.70 -3.01 12.07
C TRP A 42 2.44 -2.21 13.15
N CYS A 43 1.74 -1.87 14.25
CA CYS A 43 2.29 -1.05 15.34
C CYS A 43 2.76 0.34 14.92
N HIS A 44 2.30 0.86 13.78
CA HIS A 44 2.60 2.20 13.31
C HIS A 44 1.32 2.97 13.06
N TYR A 45 1.36 4.25 13.39
CA TYR A 45 0.34 5.23 13.03
C TYR A 45 0.71 5.87 11.70
N TYR A 46 -0.27 6.01 10.81
CA TYR A 46 -0.17 6.70 9.53
C TYR A 46 -1.16 7.85 9.54
N TRP A 47 -0.68 9.07 9.36
CA TRP A 47 -1.51 10.26 9.29
C TRP A 47 -1.40 10.93 7.93
N TYR A 48 -2.56 11.26 7.37
CA TYR A 48 -2.71 11.95 6.11
C TYR A 48 -3.44 13.25 6.36
N LEU A 49 -2.93 14.36 5.82
CA LEU A 49 -3.59 15.65 5.90
C LEU A 49 -4.88 15.64 5.07
N THR A 50 -5.92 16.24 5.65
CA THR A 50 -7.16 16.57 4.94
C THR A 50 -7.05 17.94 4.29
N ASP A 51 -7.97 18.28 3.38
CA ASP A 51 -8.00 19.61 2.75
C ASP A 51 -8.19 20.73 3.78
N GLU A 52 -8.99 20.47 4.81
CA GLU A 52 -9.17 21.38 5.94
C GLU A 52 -7.87 21.54 6.75
N GLY A 53 -7.14 20.45 6.96
CA GLY A 53 -5.85 20.47 7.63
C GLY A 53 -4.82 21.29 6.85
N ILE A 54 -4.81 21.20 5.54
CA ILE A 54 -3.92 21.98 4.66
C ILE A 54 -4.25 23.48 4.79
N LYS A 55 -5.53 23.86 4.73
CA LYS A 55 -5.98 25.24 4.88
C LYS A 55 -5.59 25.79 6.24
N TYR A 56 -5.85 25.03 7.29
CA TYR A 56 -5.48 25.41 8.65
C TYR A 56 -3.97 25.65 8.80
N LEU A 57 -3.15 24.73 8.30
CA LEU A 57 -1.70 24.86 8.41
C LEU A 57 -1.15 26.02 7.58
N ARG A 58 -1.71 26.30 6.42
CA ARG A 58 -1.33 27.50 5.64
C ARG A 58 -1.57 28.78 6.42
N THR A 59 -2.74 28.89 7.03
CA THR A 59 -3.07 30.05 7.86
C THR A 59 -2.18 30.15 9.09
N TYR A 60 -1.96 29.03 9.78
CA TYR A 60 -1.14 28.97 10.99
C TYR A 60 0.32 29.31 10.75
N LEU A 61 0.89 28.80 9.65
CA LEU A 61 2.29 29.01 9.26
C LEU A 61 2.49 30.26 8.39
N ALA A 62 1.42 31.00 8.09
CA ALA A 62 1.44 32.15 7.18
C ALA A 62 2.09 31.83 5.82
N LEU A 63 1.77 30.67 5.25
CA LEU A 63 2.28 30.23 3.97
C LEU A 63 1.42 30.79 2.82
N PRO A 64 2.02 31.06 1.64
CA PRO A 64 1.28 31.46 0.46
C PRO A 64 0.34 30.32 -0.02
N GLU A 65 -0.70 30.68 -0.76
CA GLU A 65 -1.68 29.70 -1.29
C GLU A 65 -1.05 28.71 -2.29
N ASP A 66 0.02 29.11 -2.95
CA ASP A 66 0.77 28.28 -3.90
C ASP A 66 1.57 27.14 -3.23
N CYS A 67 1.69 27.20 -1.91
CA CYS A 67 2.39 26.16 -1.14
C CYS A 67 1.55 24.89 -1.06
N VAL A 68 1.87 23.92 -1.90
CA VAL A 68 1.21 22.61 -1.95
C VAL A 68 2.09 21.57 -1.28
N PRO A 69 1.54 20.70 -0.41
CA PRO A 69 2.29 19.58 0.15
C PRO A 69 2.93 18.73 -0.93
N ALA A 70 4.17 18.26 -0.69
CA ALA A 70 4.93 17.50 -1.68
C ALA A 70 4.21 16.23 -2.17
N THR A 71 3.40 15.62 -1.30
CA THR A 71 2.59 14.43 -1.62
C THR A 71 1.45 14.70 -2.60
N LEU A 72 1.00 15.95 -2.72
CA LEU A 72 -0.05 16.36 -3.66
C LEU A 72 0.51 16.91 -4.98
N LYS A 73 1.80 17.22 -5.02
CA LYS A 73 2.44 17.56 -6.29
C LYS A 73 2.42 16.33 -7.17
N LYS A 74 1.80 16.45 -8.35
CA LYS A 74 1.93 15.40 -9.36
C LYS A 74 3.43 15.22 -9.61
N PRO A 75 3.96 13.99 -9.59
CA PRO A 75 5.31 13.79 -10.05
C PRO A 75 5.35 14.36 -11.46
N GLU A 76 6.21 15.34 -11.68
CA GLU A 76 6.53 15.78 -13.01
C GLU A 76 6.99 14.52 -13.72
N GLN A 77 6.17 14.03 -14.63
CA GLN A 77 6.58 12.93 -15.48
C GLN A 77 7.77 13.50 -16.23
N GLU A 78 8.97 13.19 -15.76
CA GLU A 78 10.13 13.27 -16.59
C GLU A 78 9.71 12.61 -17.89
N SER A 79 9.48 13.44 -18.90
CA SER A 79 9.22 12.96 -20.25
C SER A 79 10.40 12.06 -20.56
N ARG A 80 10.22 10.75 -20.35
CA ARG A 80 11.18 9.77 -20.80
C ARG A 80 11.43 10.14 -22.25
N PRO A 81 12.67 10.45 -22.63
CA PRO A 81 12.93 10.76 -24.01
C PRO A 81 12.40 9.58 -24.83
N THR A 82 11.30 9.82 -25.53
CA THR A 82 10.73 8.89 -26.51
C THR A 82 11.70 8.83 -27.70
N GLY A 83 12.93 8.45 -27.41
CA GLY A 83 13.98 8.22 -28.38
C GLY A 83 14.05 6.75 -28.81
N TYR A 84 12.95 6.03 -28.72
CA TYR A 84 12.78 4.73 -29.35
C TYR A 84 11.52 4.74 -30.20
N THR A 85 11.55 5.58 -31.26
CA THR A 85 10.86 5.24 -32.49
C THR A 85 11.71 4.23 -33.24
N GLU A 86 12.06 3.14 -32.59
CA GLU A 86 12.39 1.95 -33.32
C GLU A 86 11.06 1.40 -33.80
N SER A 87 10.85 1.52 -35.09
CA SER A 87 9.82 0.84 -35.84
C SER A 87 9.89 -0.64 -35.49
N ARG A 88 9.21 -0.99 -34.41
CA ARG A 88 8.94 -2.36 -34.08
C ARG A 88 7.98 -2.84 -35.16
N GLU A 89 8.55 -3.30 -36.27
CA GLU A 89 7.85 -4.20 -37.17
C GLU A 89 7.07 -5.16 -36.28
N LYS A 90 5.76 -5.11 -36.40
CA LYS A 90 4.88 -6.10 -35.78
C LYS A 90 5.39 -7.43 -36.29
N LYS A 91 6.21 -8.13 -35.50
CA LYS A 91 6.43 -9.53 -35.70
C LYS A 91 5.06 -10.16 -35.69
N THR A 92 4.56 -10.40 -36.90
CA THR A 92 3.40 -11.24 -37.16
C THR A 92 3.52 -12.42 -36.22
N GLY A 93 2.50 -12.66 -35.40
CA GLY A 93 2.48 -13.82 -34.52
C GLY A 93 2.78 -15.09 -35.29
N PRO A 94 3.01 -16.20 -34.60
CA PRO A 94 3.40 -17.47 -35.26
C PRO A 94 2.45 -17.72 -36.40
N GLY A 95 3.03 -17.97 -37.60
CA GLY A 95 2.29 -18.12 -38.84
C GLY A 95 1.11 -19.08 -38.67
N GLY A 96 0.08 -18.92 -39.52
CA GLY A 96 -1.21 -19.59 -39.39
C GLY A 96 -1.21 -21.14 -39.29
N ASP A 97 -0.04 -21.76 -39.32
CA ASP A 97 0.15 -23.20 -39.14
C ASP A 97 0.53 -23.62 -37.72
N PHE A 98 0.61 -22.66 -36.76
CA PHE A 98 0.86 -22.99 -35.37
C PHE A 98 -0.38 -23.61 -34.74
N LYS A 99 -0.47 -24.94 -34.75
CA LYS A 99 -1.44 -25.71 -33.98
C LYS A 99 -0.80 -26.07 -32.64
N PRO A 100 -1.25 -25.46 -31.53
CA PRO A 100 -0.77 -25.84 -30.20
C PRO A 100 -1.21 -27.30 -29.95
N ARG A 101 -0.27 -28.19 -29.92
CA ARG A 101 -0.49 -29.62 -29.60
C ARG A 101 -0.60 -29.72 -28.08
N PHE A 102 -1.81 -29.59 -27.57
CA PHE A 102 -2.12 -30.03 -26.22
C PHE A 102 -2.20 -31.54 -26.22
N GLU A 103 -1.08 -32.21 -26.04
CA GLU A 103 -1.11 -33.60 -25.65
C GLU A 103 -1.75 -33.71 -24.29
N ARG A 104 -3.05 -33.98 -24.30
CA ARG A 104 -3.79 -34.43 -23.15
C ARG A 104 -3.24 -35.86 -22.88
N GLY A 105 -2.17 -35.92 -22.07
CA GLY A 105 -1.62 -37.16 -21.58
C GLY A 105 -2.71 -37.98 -20.93
N GLY A 106 -2.98 -39.10 -21.57
CA GLY A 106 -3.98 -40.03 -21.14
C GLY A 106 -3.70 -40.60 -19.76
N ASP A 107 -4.79 -40.96 -19.18
CA ASP A 107 -4.99 -42.16 -18.40
C ASP A 107 -3.86 -42.52 -17.40
N ARG A 108 -3.97 -42.01 -16.19
CA ARG A 108 -3.49 -42.71 -14.99
C ARG A 108 -4.69 -43.02 -14.12
N GLY A 109 -5.31 -44.17 -14.41
CA GLY A 109 -6.07 -44.93 -13.46
C GLY A 109 -5.20 -45.19 -12.24
N GLY A 110 -5.39 -44.41 -11.18
CA GLY A 110 -4.77 -44.54 -9.88
C GLY A 110 -5.86 -44.74 -8.87
N ASP A 111 -6.06 -45.98 -8.54
CA ASP A 111 -6.78 -46.57 -7.43
C ASP A 111 -6.74 -45.64 -6.18
N ARG A 112 -7.89 -45.11 -5.79
CA ARG A 112 -8.04 -44.42 -4.53
C ARG A 112 -8.50 -45.44 -3.51
N PRO A 113 -7.70 -45.73 -2.46
CA PRO A 113 -8.21 -46.56 -1.37
C PRO A 113 -9.34 -45.81 -0.66
N GLN A 114 -10.48 -46.47 -0.57
CA GLN A 114 -11.61 -46.09 0.25
C GLN A 114 -11.15 -45.96 1.70
N ARG A 115 -11.31 -44.80 2.26
CA ARG A 115 -11.10 -44.54 3.68
C ARG A 115 -12.45 -44.70 4.38
N ASP A 116 -12.74 -45.92 4.77
CA ASP A 116 -13.81 -46.25 5.71
C ASP A 116 -13.51 -45.68 7.08
N GLY A 117 -14.54 -45.17 7.75
CA GLY A 117 -14.57 -45.09 9.19
C GLY A 117 -14.55 -43.70 9.81
N TYR A 118 -15.58 -42.89 9.58
CA TYR A 118 -15.93 -41.84 10.51
C TYR A 118 -16.85 -42.42 11.60
N ARG A 119 -16.29 -42.72 12.80
CA ARG A 119 -17.07 -43.08 13.99
C ARG A 119 -17.49 -41.79 14.70
N PRO A 120 -18.80 -41.57 14.94
CA PRO A 120 -19.23 -40.49 15.81
C PRO A 120 -18.91 -40.82 17.27
N ARG A 121 -18.39 -39.82 17.96
CA ARG A 121 -18.07 -39.89 19.40
C ARG A 121 -19.36 -39.69 20.19
N GLU A 122 -19.81 -40.74 20.86
CA GLU A 122 -20.90 -40.69 21.81
C GLU A 122 -20.61 -39.73 22.97
N GLN A 123 -21.60 -38.88 23.24
CA GLN A 123 -21.62 -38.05 24.44
C GLN A 123 -21.87 -38.94 25.63
N ARG A 124 -21.03 -38.87 26.63
CA ARG A 124 -21.25 -39.43 27.94
C ARG A 124 -21.74 -38.33 28.88
N ASN A 125 -22.90 -38.62 29.48
CA ASN A 125 -23.50 -37.93 30.62
C ASN A 125 -22.50 -37.72 31.78
#